data_7f8e1942d6c6d065d15ee9e63e794815
#
_entry.id   7f8e1942d6c6d065d15ee9e63e794815
#
_cell.length_a   1.000
_cell.length_b   1.000
_cell.length_c   1.000
_cell.angle_alpha   90.00
_cell.angle_beta   90.00
_cell.angle_gamma   90.00
#
_symmetry.space_group_name_H-M   'P 1'
#
loop_
_entity.id
_entity.type
_entity.pdbx_description
1 polymer ?
#
loop_
_entity_poly.entity_id
_entity_poly.type
_entity_poly.pdbx_seq_one_letter_code
_entity_poly.pdbx_strand_id
1 'polypeptide(L)'
;SNIQTYAKKALLISIMALLFLDVEGNIMFIPEIRWLFHRNDLVIAHAHVAMGISVFFMVISMFINSIKELQKSIYLNSYLFALLGIFIVLSISGFTVAGLLNIPSQNLWILRTIFGCFTFIFISAFIQIGIKHLLLP
;
A
#
# COMPACT_ATOMS: atom_id res chain seq x y z
N SER A 1 10.18 13.55 21.55
CA SER A 1 10.45 12.22 21.76
C SER A 1 9.75 11.19 20.87
N ASN A 2 9.07 10.18 21.36
CA ASN A 2 8.53 9.07 20.55
C ASN A 2 7.52 9.50 19.45
N ILE A 3 6.74 10.55 19.67
CA ILE A 3 5.70 11.04 18.73
C ILE A 3 6.35 11.54 17.44
N GLN A 4 7.40 12.34 17.52
CA GLN A 4 8.14 12.80 16.35
C GLN A 4 8.76 11.65 15.55
N THR A 5 9.12 10.57 16.22
CA THR A 5 9.70 9.38 15.59
C THR A 5 8.68 8.67 14.70
N TYR A 6 7.43 8.51 15.15
CA TYR A 6 6.39 7.87 14.33
C TYR A 6 5.99 8.70 13.12
N ALA A 7 5.84 10.01 13.28
CA ALA A 7 5.56 10.91 12.16
C ALA A 7 6.68 10.88 11.11
N LYS A 8 7.93 10.94 11.55
CA LYS A 8 9.10 10.82 10.66
C LYS A 8 9.15 9.47 9.96
N LYS A 9 8.84 8.37 10.66
CA LYS A 9 8.78 7.03 10.06
C LYS A 9 7.71 6.94 8.99
N ALA A 10 6.49 7.42 9.26
CA ALA A 10 5.41 7.44 8.28
C ALA A 10 5.77 8.29 7.05
N LEU A 11 6.34 9.47 7.25
CA LEU A 11 6.80 10.32 6.16
C LEU A 11 7.92 9.66 5.35
N LEU A 12 8.88 9.02 6.00
CA LEU A 12 9.96 8.30 5.31
C LEU A 12 9.41 7.16 4.45
N ILE A 13 8.47 6.38 4.96
CA ILE A 13 7.81 5.31 4.20
C ILE A 13 7.11 5.90 2.97
N SER A 14 6.39 7.02 3.12
CA SER A 14 5.74 7.71 2.02
C SER A 14 6.73 8.15 0.93
N ILE A 15 7.84 8.77 1.33
CA ILE A 15 8.88 9.24 0.41
C ILE A 15 9.54 8.05 -0.32
N MET A 16 9.88 6.99 0.40
CA MET A 16 10.47 5.80 -0.19
C MET A 16 9.52 5.13 -1.20
N ALA A 17 8.22 5.07 -0.88
CA ALA A 17 7.21 4.58 -1.80
C ALA A 17 7.11 5.47 -3.05
N LEU A 18 7.15 6.79 -2.89
CA LEU A 18 7.12 7.74 -4.01
C LEU A 18 8.31 7.56 -4.94
N LEU A 19 9.51 7.46 -4.39
CA LEU A 19 10.73 7.21 -5.19
C LEU A 19 10.67 5.87 -5.92
N PHE A 20 10.18 4.82 -5.26
CA PHE A 20 9.96 3.53 -5.89
C PHE A 20 8.99 3.64 -7.07
N LEU A 21 7.86 4.33 -6.89
CA LEU A 21 6.85 4.54 -7.92
C LEU A 21 7.37 5.33 -9.11
N ASP A 22 8.22 6.32 -8.87
CA ASP A 22 8.82 7.12 -9.94
C ASP A 22 9.73 6.25 -10.81
N VAL A 23 10.58 5.43 -10.20
CA VAL A 23 11.43 4.48 -10.92
C VAL A 23 10.61 3.43 -11.66
N GLU A 24 9.64 2.80 -10.98
CA GLU A 24 8.77 1.78 -11.57
C GLU A 24 7.96 2.36 -12.73
N GLY A 25 7.37 3.55 -12.54
CA GLY A 25 6.59 4.24 -13.56
C GLY A 25 7.41 4.52 -14.82
N ASN A 26 8.65 4.98 -14.68
CA ASN A 26 9.54 5.18 -15.81
C ASN A 26 9.87 3.87 -16.54
N ILE A 27 10.10 2.78 -15.80
CA ILE A 27 10.33 1.45 -16.39
C ILE A 27 9.10 0.98 -17.18
N MET A 28 7.89 1.19 -16.66
CA MET A 28 6.64 0.81 -17.33
C MET A 28 6.44 1.48 -18.69
N PHE A 29 7.06 2.64 -18.93
CA PHE A 29 6.96 3.38 -20.19
C PHE A 29 8.02 3.01 -21.22
N ILE A 30 8.99 2.15 -20.91
CA ILE A 30 9.98 1.67 -21.88
C ILE A 30 9.24 0.91 -23.00
N PRO A 31 9.37 1.31 -24.28
CA PRO A 31 8.58 0.76 -25.39
C PRO A 31 8.67 -0.77 -25.51
N GLU A 32 9.84 -1.34 -25.28
CA GLU A 32 10.16 -2.76 -25.46
C GLU A 32 9.46 -3.66 -24.44
N ILE A 33 9.16 -3.11 -23.25
CA ILE A 33 8.55 -3.87 -22.15
C ILE A 33 7.15 -3.37 -21.77
N ARG A 34 6.69 -2.26 -22.39
CA ARG A 34 5.37 -1.67 -22.08
C ARG A 34 4.22 -2.67 -22.24
N TRP A 35 4.32 -3.61 -23.16
CA TRP A 35 3.31 -4.66 -23.35
C TRP A 35 3.09 -5.50 -22.09
N LEU A 36 4.14 -5.70 -21.29
CA LEU A 36 4.09 -6.46 -20.04
C LEU A 36 3.15 -5.82 -19.01
N PHE A 37 3.08 -4.50 -19.00
CA PHE A 37 2.29 -3.73 -18.03
C PHE A 37 0.91 -3.36 -18.55
N HIS A 38 0.67 -3.48 -19.84
CA HIS A 38 -0.54 -2.98 -20.46
C HIS A 38 -1.75 -3.87 -20.12
N ARG A 39 -2.75 -3.27 -19.48
CA ARG A 39 -4.03 -3.91 -19.09
C ARG A 39 -3.87 -5.17 -18.22
N ASN A 40 -2.93 -5.15 -17.29
CA ASN A 40 -2.77 -6.25 -16.36
C ASN A 40 -2.64 -5.78 -14.90
N ASP A 41 -2.53 -6.74 -13.99
CA ASP A 41 -2.50 -6.51 -12.55
C ASP A 41 -1.26 -5.75 -12.06
N LEU A 42 -0.20 -5.62 -12.87
CA LEU A 42 0.99 -4.82 -12.54
C LEU A 42 0.65 -3.34 -12.39
N VAL A 43 -0.21 -2.79 -13.27
CA VAL A 43 -0.68 -1.41 -13.15
C VAL A 43 -1.52 -1.22 -11.88
N ILE A 44 -2.33 -2.22 -11.54
CA ILE A 44 -3.12 -2.20 -10.31
C ILE A 44 -2.22 -2.27 -9.08
N ALA A 45 -1.16 -3.08 -9.11
CA ALA A 45 -0.15 -3.14 -8.06
C ALA A 45 0.52 -1.77 -7.83
N HIS A 46 0.95 -1.11 -8.91
CA HIS A 46 1.50 0.24 -8.88
C HIS A 46 0.53 1.24 -8.21
N ALA A 47 -0.74 1.22 -8.61
CA ALA A 47 -1.76 2.11 -8.03
C ALA A 47 -1.96 1.87 -6.52
N HIS A 48 -1.89 0.63 -6.04
CA HIS A 48 -1.99 0.33 -4.62
C HIS A 48 -0.82 0.90 -3.81
N VAL A 49 0.39 0.88 -4.34
CA VAL A 49 1.55 1.53 -3.69
C VAL A 49 1.37 3.04 -3.70
N ALA A 50 0.92 3.63 -4.81
CA ALA A 50 0.71 5.07 -4.93
C ALA A 50 -0.29 5.59 -3.90
N MET A 51 -1.50 5.05 -3.91
CA MET A 51 -2.58 5.53 -3.05
C MET A 51 -2.50 4.97 -1.63
N GLY A 52 -2.19 3.68 -1.50
CA GLY A 52 -2.23 2.98 -0.24
C GLY A 52 -0.99 3.19 0.63
N ILE A 53 0.17 3.38 0.04
CA ILE A 53 1.41 3.61 0.80
C ILE A 53 1.84 5.06 0.70
N SER A 54 2.14 5.57 -0.49
CA SER A 54 2.70 6.92 -0.61
C SER A 54 1.74 7.98 -0.08
N VAL A 55 0.54 8.10 -0.63
CA VAL A 55 -0.42 9.14 -0.23
C VAL A 55 -0.93 8.90 1.19
N PHE A 56 -1.32 7.67 1.53
CA PHE A 56 -1.88 7.35 2.84
C PHE A 56 -0.89 7.63 3.98
N PHE A 57 0.36 7.19 3.88
CA PHE A 57 1.36 7.45 4.92
C PHE A 57 1.76 8.92 5.00
N MET A 58 1.69 9.68 3.89
CA MET A 58 1.86 11.12 3.92
C MET A 58 0.77 11.78 4.78
N VAL A 59 -0.49 11.45 4.53
CA VAL A 59 -1.62 11.97 5.31
C VAL A 59 -1.51 11.56 6.78
N ILE A 60 -1.23 10.29 7.07
CA ILE A 60 -1.05 9.81 8.43
C ILE A 60 0.08 10.53 9.15
N SER A 61 1.19 10.84 8.48
CA SER A 61 2.29 11.58 9.09
C SER A 61 1.89 12.97 9.60
N MET A 62 0.91 13.59 8.93
CA MET A 62 0.39 14.89 9.34
C MET A 62 -0.51 14.81 10.60
N PHE A 63 -1.28 13.73 10.72
CA PHE A 63 -2.27 13.57 11.80
C PHE A 63 -1.76 12.77 13.01
N ILE A 64 -0.68 12.02 12.86
CA ILE A 64 -0.19 11.12 13.91
C ILE A 64 0.20 11.84 15.21
N ASN A 65 0.60 13.11 15.11
CA ASN A 65 0.94 13.93 16.26
C ASN A 65 -0.30 14.36 17.06
N SER A 66 -1.46 14.47 16.39
CA SER A 66 -2.72 14.93 16.98
C SER A 66 -3.55 13.78 17.53
N ILE A 67 -3.35 12.56 17.02
CA ILE A 67 -4.16 11.39 17.37
C ILE A 67 -3.26 10.32 17.99
N LYS A 68 -3.29 10.22 19.33
CA LYS A 68 -2.43 9.30 20.10
C LYS A 68 -2.61 7.83 19.72
N GLU A 69 -3.83 7.43 19.36
CA GLU A 69 -4.15 6.06 18.96
C GLU A 69 -3.42 5.63 17.69
N LEU A 70 -3.16 6.56 16.78
CA LEU A 70 -2.39 6.30 15.55
C LEU A 70 -0.89 6.08 15.81
N GLN A 71 -0.43 6.42 17.01
CA GLN A 71 0.99 6.23 17.39
C GLN A 71 1.32 4.78 17.74
N LYS A 72 0.35 3.89 17.75
CA LYS A 72 0.60 2.46 17.93
C LYS A 72 1.22 1.89 16.67
N SER A 73 2.50 1.60 16.72
CA SER A 73 3.28 1.08 15.59
C SER A 73 2.70 -0.18 14.96
N ILE A 74 1.98 -0.99 15.74
CA ILE A 74 1.38 -2.22 15.27
C ILE A 74 0.36 -1.99 14.16
N TYR A 75 -0.46 -0.94 14.23
CA TYR A 75 -1.45 -0.64 13.20
C TYR A 75 -0.80 -0.23 11.88
N LEU A 76 0.16 0.68 11.95
CA LEU A 76 0.87 1.16 10.76
C LEU A 76 1.69 0.05 10.10
N ASN A 77 2.41 -0.74 10.89
CA ASN A 77 3.21 -1.84 10.37
C ASN A 77 2.33 -2.95 9.77
N SER A 78 1.21 -3.29 10.40
CA SER A 78 0.29 -4.31 9.89
C SER A 78 -0.40 -3.87 8.60
N TYR A 79 -0.79 -2.60 8.50
CA TYR A 79 -1.34 -2.01 7.29
C TYR A 79 -0.32 -2.02 6.15
N LEU A 80 0.92 -1.60 6.43
CA LEU A 80 2.01 -1.63 5.46
C LEU A 80 2.28 -3.07 4.97
N PHE A 81 2.30 -4.03 5.89
CA PHE A 81 2.49 -5.44 5.54
C PHE A 81 1.36 -5.96 4.63
N ALA A 82 0.10 -5.63 4.94
CA ALA A 82 -1.04 -6.02 4.11
C ALA A 82 -0.97 -5.43 2.70
N LEU A 83 -0.60 -4.17 2.56
CA LEU A 83 -0.44 -3.51 1.26
C LEU A 83 0.74 -4.05 0.47
N LEU A 84 1.88 -4.31 1.11
CA LEU A 84 3.01 -4.96 0.46
C LEU A 84 2.64 -6.37 -0.01
N GLY A 85 1.84 -7.11 0.76
CA GLY A 85 1.29 -8.39 0.36
C GLY A 85 0.42 -8.28 -0.89
N ILE A 86 -0.48 -7.31 -0.95
CA ILE A 86 -1.30 -7.03 -2.16
C ILE A 86 -0.39 -6.70 -3.34
N PHE A 87 0.58 -5.82 -3.17
CA PHE A 87 1.51 -5.44 -4.23
C PHE A 87 2.24 -6.65 -4.80
N ILE A 88 2.77 -7.51 -3.94
CA ILE A 88 3.49 -8.73 -4.37
C ILE A 88 2.55 -9.67 -5.12
N VAL A 89 1.36 -9.94 -4.58
CA VAL A 89 0.40 -10.86 -5.20
C VAL A 89 -0.09 -10.34 -6.55
N LEU A 90 -0.39 -9.05 -6.66
CA LEU A 90 -0.80 -8.43 -7.93
C LEU A 90 0.34 -8.41 -8.94
N SER A 91 1.58 -8.20 -8.51
CA SER A 91 2.75 -8.25 -9.39
C SER A 91 2.98 -9.66 -9.94
N ILE A 92 2.88 -10.68 -9.09
CA ILE A 92 2.96 -12.09 -9.49
C ILE A 92 1.82 -12.43 -10.46
N SER A 93 0.60 -11.97 -10.19
CA SER A 93 -0.55 -12.15 -11.07
C SER A 93 -0.30 -11.52 -12.45
N GLY A 94 0.21 -10.29 -12.48
CA GLY A 94 0.54 -9.60 -13.72
C GLY A 94 1.60 -10.35 -14.54
N PHE A 95 2.66 -10.83 -13.91
CA PHE A 95 3.69 -11.66 -14.58
C PHE A 95 3.15 -13.01 -15.06
N THR A 96 2.18 -13.58 -14.34
CA THR A 96 1.52 -14.82 -14.75
C THR A 96 0.65 -14.59 -15.98
N VAL A 97 -0.13 -13.52 -16.01
CA VAL A 97 -0.94 -13.13 -17.17
C VAL A 97 -0.07 -12.83 -18.39
N ALA A 98 1.09 -12.24 -18.19
CA ALA A 98 2.07 -11.98 -19.25
C ALA A 98 2.81 -13.25 -19.74
N GLY A 99 2.58 -14.40 -19.12
CA GLY A 99 3.20 -15.67 -19.52
C GLY A 99 4.62 -15.88 -18.98
N LEU A 100 5.11 -15.02 -18.09
CA LEU A 100 6.46 -15.13 -17.52
C LEU A 100 6.51 -16.07 -16.31
N LEU A 101 5.37 -16.27 -15.63
CA LEU A 101 5.23 -17.19 -14.52
C LEU A 101 4.07 -18.15 -14.77
N ASN A 102 4.13 -19.31 -14.14
CA ASN A 102 3.07 -20.31 -14.23
C ASN A 102 2.55 -20.63 -12.82
N ILE A 103 1.67 -19.79 -12.30
CA ILE A 103 1.06 -19.95 -10.98
C ILE A 103 -0.45 -20.07 -11.14
N PRO A 104 -1.11 -21.04 -10.46
CA PRO A 104 -2.56 -21.18 -10.54
C PRO A 104 -3.28 -19.90 -10.11
N SER A 105 -4.14 -19.38 -10.96
CA SER A 105 -4.87 -18.12 -10.72
C SER A 105 -5.74 -18.17 -9.46
N GLN A 106 -6.27 -19.34 -9.12
CA GLN A 106 -7.07 -19.53 -7.91
C GLN A 106 -6.28 -19.25 -6.63
N ASN A 107 -5.02 -19.67 -6.54
CA ASN A 107 -4.16 -19.40 -5.38
C ASN A 107 -3.88 -17.90 -5.24
N LEU A 108 -3.62 -17.23 -6.35
CA LEU A 108 -3.39 -15.78 -6.35
C LEU A 108 -4.66 -15.01 -5.96
N TRP A 109 -5.83 -15.46 -6.41
CA TRP A 109 -7.10 -14.85 -6.03
C TRP A 109 -7.37 -14.96 -4.54
N ILE A 110 -7.14 -16.13 -3.94
CA ILE A 110 -7.30 -16.36 -2.48
C ILE A 110 -6.36 -15.44 -1.70
N LEU A 111 -5.08 -15.39 -2.05
CA LEU A 111 -4.10 -14.54 -1.37
C LEU A 111 -4.48 -13.06 -1.47
N ARG A 112 -4.87 -12.60 -2.65
CA ARG A 112 -5.34 -11.22 -2.86
C ARG A 112 -6.54 -10.90 -1.97
N THR A 113 -7.48 -11.81 -1.86
CA THR A 113 -8.66 -11.64 -1.01
C THR A 113 -8.29 -11.55 0.46
N ILE A 114 -7.40 -12.41 0.93
CA ILE A 114 -6.92 -12.38 2.33
C ILE A 114 -6.26 -11.04 2.65
N PHE A 115 -5.29 -10.60 1.85
CA PHE A 115 -4.62 -9.32 2.07
C PHE A 115 -5.57 -8.13 1.92
N GLY A 116 -6.53 -8.20 0.99
CA GLY A 116 -7.57 -7.19 0.81
C GLY A 116 -8.47 -7.06 2.04
N CYS A 117 -8.89 -8.16 2.64
CA CYS A 117 -9.65 -8.16 3.89
C CYS A 117 -8.86 -7.53 5.05
N PHE A 118 -7.58 -7.87 5.21
CA PHE A 118 -6.74 -7.23 6.22
C PHE A 118 -6.60 -5.72 5.99
N THR A 119 -6.35 -5.30 4.76
CA THR A 119 -6.27 -3.88 4.41
C THR A 119 -7.57 -3.16 4.75
N PHE A 120 -8.72 -3.75 4.42
CA PHE A 120 -10.04 -3.19 4.73
C PHE A 120 -10.25 -3.04 6.25
N ILE A 121 -9.87 -4.03 7.04
CA ILE A 121 -9.97 -3.98 8.51
C ILE A 121 -9.13 -2.82 9.05
N PHE A 122 -7.90 -2.65 8.60
CA PHE A 122 -7.04 -1.56 9.07
C PHE A 122 -7.54 -0.19 8.63
N ILE A 123 -8.00 -0.03 7.39
CA ILE A 123 -8.60 1.24 6.92
C ILE A 123 -9.83 1.57 7.75
N SER A 124 -10.71 0.60 8.02
CA SER A 124 -11.89 0.80 8.85
C SER A 124 -11.52 1.24 10.27
N ALA A 125 -10.48 0.65 10.87
CA ALA A 125 -9.98 1.06 12.17
C ALA A 125 -9.46 2.52 12.15
N PHE A 126 -8.72 2.93 11.13
CA PHE A 126 -8.26 4.32 11.00
C PHE A 126 -9.43 5.30 10.85
N ILE A 127 -10.44 4.94 10.04
CA ILE A 127 -11.64 5.77 9.87
C ILE A 127 -12.38 5.91 11.22
N GLN A 128 -12.56 4.82 11.96
CA GLN A 128 -13.22 4.87 13.27
C GLN A 128 -12.46 5.75 14.27
N ILE A 129 -11.13 5.64 14.30
CA ILE A 129 -10.29 6.50 15.15
C ILE A 129 -10.46 7.97 14.74
N GLY A 130 -10.43 8.27 13.45
CA GLY A 130 -10.61 9.62 12.93
C GLY A 130 -11.98 10.20 13.28
N ILE A 131 -13.05 9.44 13.07
CA ILE A 131 -14.42 9.86 13.42
C ILE A 131 -14.55 10.15 14.92
N LYS A 132 -14.00 9.27 15.76
CA LYS A 132 -14.01 9.45 17.20
C LYS A 132 -13.37 10.78 17.62
N HIS A 133 -12.26 11.15 17.01
CA HIS A 133 -11.55 12.39 17.34
C HIS A 133 -12.17 13.64 16.71
N LEU A 134 -12.90 13.52 15.62
CA LEU A 134 -13.54 14.66 14.95
C LEU A 134 -14.95 14.97 15.49
N LEU A 135 -15.68 13.94 15.96
CA LEU A 135 -17.10 14.08 16.34
C LEU A 135 -17.36 13.98 17.84
N LEU A 136 -16.40 13.48 18.62
CA LEU A 136 -16.53 13.39 20.08
C LEU A 136 -15.56 14.39 20.71
N PRO A 137 -16.08 15.44 21.36
CA PRO A 137 -15.28 16.41 22.08
C PRO A 137 -14.55 15.81 23.29
#